data_705d75dd47fcb87ec54e417a7d6976cb
#
_entry.id   705d75dd47fcb87ec54e417a7d6976cb
#
_cell.length_a   1.000
_cell.length_b   1.000
_cell.length_c   1.000
_cell.angle_alpha   90.00
_cell.angle_beta   90.00
_cell.angle_gamma   90.00
#
_symmetry.space_group_name_H-M   'P 1'
#
loop_
_entity.id
_entity.type
_entity.pdbx_description
1 polymer ?
#
loop_
_entity_poly.entity_id
_entity_poly.type
_entity_poly.pdbx_seq_one_letter_code
_entity_poly.pdbx_strand_id
1 'polypeptide(L)'
;MAFLWIHVPISRIWYSNLRKCYIKMLYISYKFTIMKEVLIIMWIADGWKEYEVIDTSKGEKLERWGDYLLVRPDPQVIWDTPRKNRGWKHMNGHYHRSSRGGGEWEFFDLPHQWELHYKDLTFNLKPFSFKHTGLFPEQAVNWDWFGEKIR
;
A
#
# COMPACT_ATOMS: atom_id res chain seq x y z
N MET A 1 21.45 1.24 42.79
CA MET A 1 21.73 -0.17 42.45
C MET A 1 23.10 -0.25 41.82
N ALA A 2 24.05 -0.90 42.52
CA ALA A 2 25.45 -0.94 42.13
C ALA A 2 25.67 -2.07 41.11
N PHE A 3 26.21 -1.73 39.93
CA PHE A 3 26.65 -2.73 38.96
C PHE A 3 28.00 -3.29 39.35
N LEU A 4 28.05 -4.56 39.69
CA LEU A 4 29.28 -5.30 39.96
C LEU A 4 30.06 -5.50 38.62
N TRP A 5 31.22 -4.89 38.52
CA TRP A 5 32.17 -5.16 37.44
C TRP A 5 32.93 -6.44 37.74
N ILE A 6 32.63 -7.51 36.99
CA ILE A 6 33.48 -8.72 37.00
C ILE A 6 34.63 -8.49 36.03
N HIS A 7 35.84 -8.38 36.57
CA HIS A 7 37.08 -8.23 35.79
C HIS A 7 37.56 -9.59 35.34
N VAL A 8 37.36 -9.95 34.09
CA VAL A 8 37.90 -11.13 33.42
C VAL A 8 38.98 -10.67 32.43
N PRO A 9 40.23 -11.12 32.50
CA PRO A 9 41.26 -10.74 31.55
C PRO A 9 41.10 -11.51 30.25
N ILE A 10 40.35 -10.92 29.31
CA ILE A 10 40.17 -11.46 27.96
C ILE A 10 41.14 -10.72 27.01
N SER A 11 41.89 -11.47 26.18
CA SER A 11 42.86 -10.91 25.27
C SER A 11 42.24 -9.83 24.36
N ARG A 12 43.00 -8.79 24.01
CA ARG A 12 42.50 -7.60 23.29
C ARG A 12 41.77 -7.92 21.97
N ILE A 13 42.03 -9.06 21.33
CA ILE A 13 41.44 -9.50 20.07
C ILE A 13 39.99 -9.96 20.27
N TRP A 14 39.70 -10.63 21.38
CA TRP A 14 38.34 -11.08 21.73
C TRP A 14 37.41 -9.91 22.08
N TYR A 15 37.96 -8.92 22.78
CA TYR A 15 37.18 -7.75 23.19
C TYR A 15 36.68 -6.90 22.04
N SER A 16 37.45 -6.77 20.95
CA SER A 16 37.06 -6.01 19.78
C SER A 16 35.90 -6.68 19.00
N ASN A 17 35.90 -8.00 18.93
CA ASN A 17 34.87 -8.77 18.22
C ASN A 17 33.55 -8.86 19.02
N LEU A 18 33.64 -9.04 20.32
CA LEU A 18 32.45 -9.00 21.20
C LEU A 18 31.78 -7.62 21.23
N ARG A 19 32.57 -6.54 21.25
CA ARG A 19 32.04 -5.17 21.21
C ARG A 19 31.33 -4.87 19.87
N LYS A 20 31.91 -5.32 18.75
CA LYS A 20 31.27 -5.20 17.43
C LYS A 20 29.98 -6.01 17.35
N CYS A 21 29.96 -7.22 17.89
CA CYS A 21 28.77 -8.07 17.92
C CYS A 21 27.67 -7.46 18.80
N TYR A 22 28.03 -6.95 19.99
CA TYR A 22 27.08 -6.30 20.90
C TYR A 22 26.49 -5.02 20.31
N ILE A 23 27.31 -4.16 19.69
CA ILE A 23 26.84 -2.93 19.02
C ILE A 23 25.92 -3.28 17.84
N LYS A 24 26.27 -4.32 17.06
CA LYS A 24 25.43 -4.78 15.96
C LYS A 24 24.09 -5.34 16.43
N MET A 25 24.10 -6.05 17.56
CA MET A 25 22.89 -6.61 18.17
C MET A 25 21.99 -5.50 18.76
N LEU A 26 22.56 -4.48 19.42
CA LEU A 26 21.84 -3.31 19.88
C LEU A 26 21.25 -2.49 18.71
N TYR A 27 22.01 -2.34 17.63
CA TYR A 27 21.54 -1.63 16.44
C TYR A 27 20.40 -2.37 15.73
N ILE A 28 20.45 -3.71 15.68
CA ILE A 28 19.37 -4.55 15.14
C ILE A 28 18.14 -4.46 16.05
N SER A 29 18.32 -4.55 17.36
CA SER A 29 17.22 -4.42 18.33
C SER A 29 16.57 -3.04 18.25
N TYR A 30 17.37 -1.97 18.16
CA TYR A 30 16.89 -0.61 18.01
C TYR A 30 16.11 -0.40 16.71
N LYS A 31 16.62 -0.92 15.58
CA LYS A 31 15.88 -0.90 14.30
C LYS A 31 14.56 -1.70 14.39
N PHE A 32 14.56 -2.85 15.05
CA PHE A 32 13.37 -3.66 15.23
C PHE A 32 12.31 -2.98 16.09
N THR A 33 12.74 -2.25 17.12
CA THR A 33 11.86 -1.46 17.99
C THR A 33 11.27 -0.27 17.24
N ILE A 34 12.09 0.50 16.51
CA ILE A 34 11.60 1.60 15.66
C ILE A 34 10.65 1.09 14.56
N MET A 35 10.96 -0.03 13.91
CA MET A 35 10.06 -0.62 12.93
C MET A 35 8.72 -1.05 13.55
N LYS A 36 8.70 -1.57 14.76
CA LYS A 36 7.43 -1.87 15.46
C LYS A 36 6.64 -0.61 15.78
N GLU A 37 7.30 0.45 16.24
CA GLU A 37 6.64 1.72 16.54
C GLU A 37 6.14 2.43 15.27
N VAL A 38 6.91 2.39 14.18
CA VAL A 38 6.48 2.91 12.87
C VAL A 38 5.30 2.12 12.30
N LEU A 39 5.26 0.79 12.47
CA LEU A 39 4.13 -0.04 12.06
C LEU A 39 2.86 0.24 12.87
N ILE A 40 3.00 0.64 14.15
CA ILE A 40 1.86 1.02 15.00
C ILE A 40 1.26 2.38 14.59
N ILE A 41 2.06 3.24 13.94
CA ILE A 41 1.61 4.57 13.49
C ILE A 41 1.11 4.54 12.03
N MET A 42 1.37 3.46 11.29
CA MET A 42 0.92 3.34 9.89
C MET A 42 -0.57 3.00 9.86
N TRP A 43 -1.37 3.96 9.47
CA TRP A 43 -2.79 3.75 9.20
C TRP A 43 -2.95 3.12 7.82
N ILE A 44 -3.66 2.01 7.74
CA ILE A 44 -3.87 1.25 6.51
C ILE A 44 -5.35 1.27 6.18
N ALA A 45 -5.69 1.53 4.91
CA ALA A 45 -7.07 1.51 4.41
C ALA A 45 -7.51 0.06 4.12
N ASP A 46 -7.54 -0.80 5.15
CA ASP A 46 -7.87 -2.23 5.05
C ASP A 46 -9.36 -2.55 5.31
N GLY A 47 -10.15 -1.52 5.62
CA GLY A 47 -11.59 -1.66 5.88
C GLY A 47 -12.45 -1.86 4.64
N TRP A 48 -11.87 -1.81 3.44
CA TRP A 48 -12.60 -2.00 2.19
C TRP A 48 -13.03 -3.45 1.98
N LYS A 49 -14.31 -3.66 1.65
CA LYS A 49 -14.87 -4.95 1.20
C LYS A 49 -15.04 -5.01 -0.31
N GLU A 50 -15.35 -3.87 -0.92
CA GLU A 50 -15.70 -3.75 -2.33
C GLU A 50 -14.57 -3.16 -3.18
N TYR A 51 -13.47 -2.71 -2.58
CA TYR A 51 -12.29 -2.25 -3.28
C TYR A 51 -11.05 -3.07 -2.91
N GLU A 52 -10.24 -3.40 -3.91
CA GLU A 52 -9.00 -4.15 -3.73
C GLU A 52 -8.03 -3.88 -4.90
N VAL A 53 -6.75 -3.72 -4.60
CA VAL A 53 -5.69 -3.82 -5.61
C VAL A 53 -5.29 -5.29 -5.72
N ILE A 54 -5.67 -5.92 -6.83
CA ILE A 54 -5.49 -7.36 -7.04
C ILE A 54 -4.08 -7.71 -7.48
N ASP A 55 -3.50 -6.91 -8.39
CA ASP A 55 -2.19 -7.14 -8.97
C ASP A 55 -1.59 -5.85 -9.52
N THR A 56 -0.27 -5.79 -9.61
CA THR A 56 0.46 -4.63 -10.13
C THR A 56 1.64 -5.05 -10.99
N SER A 57 1.78 -4.47 -12.20
CA SER A 57 2.88 -4.74 -13.10
C SER A 57 3.00 -3.70 -14.20
N LYS A 58 4.23 -3.42 -14.65
CA LYS A 58 4.53 -2.59 -15.84
C LYS A 58 3.89 -1.20 -15.81
N GLY A 59 3.93 -0.53 -14.67
CA GLY A 59 3.37 0.82 -14.52
C GLY A 59 1.84 0.87 -14.40
N GLU A 60 1.19 -0.28 -14.20
CA GLU A 60 -0.26 -0.40 -14.10
C GLU A 60 -0.67 -1.21 -12.88
N LYS A 61 -1.90 -1.00 -12.45
CA LYS A 61 -2.57 -1.75 -11.41
C LYS A 61 -3.91 -2.28 -11.88
N LEU A 62 -4.18 -3.54 -11.55
CA LEU A 62 -5.45 -4.20 -11.68
C LEU A 62 -6.20 -4.05 -10.37
N GLU A 63 -7.36 -3.43 -10.41
CA GLU A 63 -8.19 -3.12 -9.24
C GLU A 63 -9.59 -3.68 -9.39
N ARG A 64 -10.17 -4.11 -8.27
CA ARG A 64 -11.58 -4.42 -8.16
C ARG A 64 -12.33 -3.23 -7.55
N TRP A 65 -13.42 -2.83 -8.18
CA TRP A 65 -14.30 -1.73 -7.78
C TRP A 65 -15.75 -2.21 -7.75
N GLY A 66 -16.17 -2.81 -6.64
CA GLY A 66 -17.41 -3.56 -6.56
C GLY A 66 -17.31 -4.83 -7.40
N ASP A 67 -18.18 -4.95 -8.37
CA ASP A 67 -18.23 -6.08 -9.32
C ASP A 67 -17.32 -5.88 -10.54
N TYR A 68 -16.70 -4.72 -10.69
CA TYR A 68 -15.95 -4.34 -11.89
C TYR A 68 -14.45 -4.37 -11.69
N LEU A 69 -13.72 -4.83 -12.71
CA LEU A 69 -12.27 -4.82 -12.78
C LEU A 69 -11.78 -3.69 -13.65
N LEU A 70 -10.92 -2.86 -13.11
CA LEU A 70 -10.32 -1.74 -13.83
C LEU A 70 -8.80 -1.88 -13.87
N VAL A 71 -8.21 -1.52 -15.01
CA VAL A 71 -6.77 -1.35 -15.17
C VAL A 71 -6.45 0.13 -15.32
N ARG A 72 -5.56 0.63 -14.47
CA ARG A 72 -5.18 2.04 -14.48
C ARG A 72 -3.66 2.19 -14.31
N PRO A 73 -3.05 3.23 -14.92
CA PRO A 73 -1.64 3.50 -14.75
C PRO A 73 -1.33 3.97 -13.32
N ASP A 74 -0.26 3.39 -12.77
CA ASP A 74 0.32 3.79 -11.50
C ASP A 74 1.84 3.94 -11.64
N PRO A 75 2.37 5.18 -11.60
CA PRO A 75 3.80 5.43 -11.79
C PRO A 75 4.68 4.89 -10.64
N GLN A 76 4.09 4.49 -9.52
CA GLN A 76 4.83 3.86 -8.42
C GLN A 76 5.16 2.39 -8.71
N VAL A 77 4.46 1.77 -9.66
CA VAL A 77 4.67 0.38 -10.08
C VAL A 77 5.84 0.32 -11.09
N ILE A 78 7.06 0.27 -10.57
CA ILE A 78 8.30 0.25 -11.39
C ILE A 78 8.77 -1.16 -11.75
N TRP A 79 8.13 -2.20 -11.22
CA TRP A 79 8.47 -3.60 -11.46
C TRP A 79 7.70 -4.19 -12.63
N ASP A 80 8.31 -5.21 -13.23
CA ASP A 80 7.73 -6.01 -14.32
C ASP A 80 7.57 -7.45 -13.82
N THR A 81 6.38 -7.78 -13.35
CA THR A 81 6.00 -9.13 -12.91
C THR A 81 5.10 -9.81 -13.95
N PRO A 82 5.11 -11.14 -14.07
CA PRO A 82 4.18 -11.83 -14.94
C PRO A 82 2.73 -11.56 -14.55
N ARG A 83 1.92 -11.04 -15.46
CA ARG A 83 0.47 -10.78 -15.29
C ARG A 83 -0.30 -12.10 -15.32
N LYS A 84 -0.22 -12.90 -14.23
CA LYS A 84 -0.84 -14.23 -14.14
C LYS A 84 -2.33 -14.17 -13.78
N ASN A 85 -2.77 -13.08 -13.16
CA ASN A 85 -4.17 -12.94 -12.80
C ASN A 85 -5.05 -12.84 -14.05
N ARG A 86 -6.15 -13.58 -14.07
CA ARG A 86 -7.12 -13.58 -15.21
C ARG A 86 -7.77 -12.21 -15.41
N GLY A 87 -7.90 -11.41 -14.36
CA GLY A 87 -8.46 -10.06 -14.41
C GLY A 87 -7.77 -9.13 -15.42
N TRP A 88 -6.47 -9.34 -15.72
CA TRP A 88 -5.76 -8.61 -16.76
C TRP A 88 -6.31 -8.84 -18.19
N LYS A 89 -7.07 -9.91 -18.40
CA LYS A 89 -7.71 -10.25 -19.69
C LYS A 89 -9.22 -10.08 -19.68
N HIS A 90 -9.81 -9.86 -18.50
CA HIS A 90 -11.26 -9.79 -18.30
C HIS A 90 -11.64 -8.52 -17.52
N MET A 91 -10.89 -7.43 -17.71
CA MET A 91 -11.21 -6.14 -17.14
C MET A 91 -12.44 -5.53 -17.80
N ASN A 92 -13.18 -4.73 -17.04
CA ASN A 92 -14.36 -4.00 -17.56
C ASN A 92 -13.97 -2.62 -18.11
N GLY A 93 -12.84 -2.07 -17.71
CA GLY A 93 -12.31 -0.82 -18.23
C GLY A 93 -10.80 -0.72 -18.09
N HIS A 94 -10.16 -0.10 -19.07
CA HIS A 94 -8.73 0.16 -19.09
C HIS A 94 -8.45 1.61 -19.44
N TYR A 95 -7.69 2.30 -18.63
CA TYR A 95 -7.24 3.67 -18.92
C TYR A 95 -5.86 3.68 -19.54
N HIS A 96 -5.78 4.06 -20.80
CA HIS A 96 -4.53 4.19 -21.55
C HIS A 96 -3.94 5.58 -21.39
N ARG A 97 -2.71 5.66 -20.89
CA ARG A 97 -2.01 6.93 -20.74
C ARG A 97 -1.43 7.39 -22.07
N SER A 98 -1.69 8.64 -22.45
CA SER A 98 -1.05 9.28 -23.60
C SER A 98 0.36 9.75 -23.27
N SER A 99 1.28 9.68 -24.23
CA SER A 99 2.64 10.23 -24.12
C SER A 99 2.68 11.76 -24.06
N ARG A 100 1.60 12.42 -24.47
CA ARG A 100 1.45 13.89 -24.47
C ARG A 100 0.76 14.42 -23.22
N GLY A 101 0.48 13.56 -22.24
CA GLY A 101 -0.32 13.85 -21.06
C GLY A 101 -1.80 13.50 -21.26
N GLY A 102 -2.48 13.23 -20.12
CA GLY A 102 -3.85 12.71 -20.15
C GLY A 102 -3.92 11.25 -20.58
N GLY A 103 -4.98 10.87 -21.24
CA GLY A 103 -5.25 9.52 -21.75
C GLY A 103 -6.73 9.28 -22.01
N GLU A 104 -7.08 8.05 -22.32
CA GLU A 104 -8.43 7.65 -22.71
C GLU A 104 -8.83 6.35 -22.01
N TRP A 105 -10.12 6.23 -21.69
CA TRP A 105 -10.71 4.98 -21.22
C TRP A 105 -11.14 4.11 -22.39
N GLU A 106 -10.77 2.86 -22.34
CA GLU A 106 -11.35 1.80 -23.14
C GLU A 106 -12.34 1.03 -22.26
N PHE A 107 -13.60 0.99 -22.68
CA PHE A 107 -14.68 0.33 -21.95
C PHE A 107 -15.05 -0.98 -22.65
N PHE A 108 -15.13 -2.08 -21.86
CA PHE A 108 -15.55 -3.38 -22.37
C PHE A 108 -16.98 -3.72 -21.93
N ASP A 109 -17.20 -3.72 -20.60
CA ASP A 109 -18.52 -3.96 -19.99
C ASP A 109 -18.58 -3.20 -18.67
N LEU A 110 -18.44 -1.88 -18.73
CA LEU A 110 -18.48 -0.98 -17.60
C LEU A 110 -19.68 -0.05 -17.69
N PRO A 111 -20.56 0.04 -16.68
CA PRO A 111 -21.65 0.99 -16.68
C PRO A 111 -21.15 2.43 -16.61
N HIS A 112 -21.99 3.39 -17.05
CA HIS A 112 -21.64 4.80 -16.96
C HIS A 112 -21.42 5.28 -15.52
N GLN A 113 -22.11 4.65 -14.57
CA GLN A 113 -21.95 4.88 -13.14
C GLN A 113 -22.35 3.63 -12.35
N TRP A 114 -21.75 3.45 -11.18
CA TRP A 114 -22.10 2.37 -10.25
C TRP A 114 -21.86 2.84 -8.81
N GLU A 115 -22.40 2.11 -7.85
CA GLU A 115 -22.21 2.36 -6.44
C GLU A 115 -21.08 1.52 -5.85
N LEU A 116 -20.38 2.10 -4.88
CA LEU A 116 -19.37 1.44 -4.06
C LEU A 116 -19.59 1.78 -2.60
N HIS A 117 -19.52 0.80 -1.71
CA HIS A 117 -19.79 0.99 -0.30
C HIS A 117 -18.51 0.91 0.55
N TYR A 118 -18.44 1.82 1.51
CA TYR A 118 -17.44 1.76 2.57
C TYR A 118 -18.14 2.02 3.92
N LYS A 119 -18.29 0.98 4.75
CA LYS A 119 -19.08 1.05 6.00
C LYS A 119 -20.48 1.61 5.71
N ASP A 120 -20.82 2.72 6.33
CA ASP A 120 -22.13 3.40 6.19
C ASP A 120 -22.16 4.40 5.01
N LEU A 121 -21.06 4.53 4.27
CA LEU A 121 -20.94 5.46 3.16
C LEU A 121 -21.22 4.76 1.82
N THR A 122 -21.99 5.43 0.97
CA THR A 122 -22.25 5.01 -0.42
C THR A 122 -21.66 6.05 -1.36
N PHE A 123 -20.84 5.61 -2.29
CA PHE A 123 -20.18 6.45 -3.29
C PHE A 123 -20.71 6.12 -4.69
N ASN A 124 -21.13 7.13 -5.42
CA ASN A 124 -21.48 7.02 -6.82
C ASN A 124 -20.24 7.22 -7.69
N LEU A 125 -19.76 6.17 -8.32
CA LEU A 125 -18.56 6.18 -9.12
C LEU A 125 -18.87 6.40 -10.59
N LYS A 126 -17.97 7.14 -11.25
CA LYS A 126 -18.06 7.45 -12.67
C LYS A 126 -16.66 7.61 -13.24
N PRO A 127 -16.31 6.95 -14.35
CA PRO A 127 -15.07 7.23 -15.06
C PRO A 127 -15.07 8.67 -15.56
N PHE A 128 -14.02 9.41 -15.22
CA PHE A 128 -13.82 10.76 -15.73
C PHE A 128 -12.88 10.75 -16.95
N SER A 129 -12.73 11.88 -17.61
CA SER A 129 -11.76 12.07 -18.71
C SER A 129 -10.30 11.84 -18.31
N PHE A 130 -10.04 11.68 -17.01
CA PHE A 130 -8.77 11.28 -16.43
C PHE A 130 -8.86 9.84 -15.90
N LYS A 131 -7.72 9.28 -15.45
CA LYS A 131 -7.64 7.93 -14.85
C LYS A 131 -8.48 7.74 -13.56
N HIS A 132 -9.16 8.78 -13.09
CA HIS A 132 -9.92 8.77 -11.83
C HIS A 132 -11.35 8.29 -12.02
N THR A 133 -11.87 7.63 -10.99
CA THR A 133 -13.26 7.17 -10.87
C THR A 133 -14.11 8.05 -9.96
N GLY A 134 -13.55 9.17 -9.49
CA GLY A 134 -14.18 10.09 -8.53
C GLY A 134 -13.91 9.77 -7.06
N LEU A 135 -13.30 8.64 -6.76
CA LEU A 135 -13.00 8.20 -5.40
C LEU A 135 -11.50 7.86 -5.26
N PHE A 136 -10.95 8.18 -4.09
CA PHE A 136 -9.61 7.84 -3.65
C PHE A 136 -9.69 6.89 -2.46
N PRO A 137 -9.59 5.56 -2.67
CA PRO A 137 -9.80 4.57 -1.62
C PRO A 137 -8.82 4.68 -0.44
N GLU A 138 -7.63 5.20 -0.67
CA GLU A 138 -6.63 5.45 0.38
C GLU A 138 -7.09 6.50 1.41
N GLN A 139 -8.08 7.34 1.08
CA GLN A 139 -8.65 8.32 1.99
C GLN A 139 -9.55 7.70 3.06
N ALA A 140 -9.86 6.41 2.96
CA ALA A 140 -10.68 5.71 3.95
C ALA A 140 -10.12 5.80 5.38
N VAL A 141 -8.80 5.79 5.54
CA VAL A 141 -8.16 6.00 6.85
C VAL A 141 -8.46 7.38 7.44
N ASN A 142 -8.53 8.40 6.60
CA ASN A 142 -8.87 9.75 7.04
C ASN A 142 -10.36 9.82 7.44
N TRP A 143 -11.25 9.17 6.69
CA TRP A 143 -12.67 9.13 7.04
C TRP A 143 -12.92 8.42 8.36
N ASP A 144 -12.21 7.32 8.60
CA ASP A 144 -12.27 6.59 9.87
C ASP A 144 -11.78 7.46 11.03
N TRP A 145 -10.63 8.09 10.86
CA TRP A 145 -10.06 8.99 11.86
C TRP A 145 -10.99 10.18 12.17
N PHE A 146 -11.55 10.84 11.15
CA PHE A 146 -12.51 11.90 11.35
C PHE A 146 -13.79 11.40 12.03
N GLY A 147 -14.32 10.26 11.62
CA GLY A 147 -15.49 9.65 12.21
C GLY A 147 -15.36 9.38 13.70
N GLU A 148 -14.17 8.96 14.15
CA GLU A 148 -13.87 8.78 15.57
C GLU A 148 -13.77 10.12 16.36
N LYS A 149 -13.36 11.21 15.71
CA LYS A 149 -13.19 12.51 16.37
C LYS A 149 -14.48 13.32 16.46
N ILE A 150 -15.43 13.08 15.56
CA ILE A 150 -16.70 13.82 15.50
C ILE A 150 -17.78 13.18 16.40
N ARG A 151 -17.66 11.91 16.74
CA ARG A 151 -18.52 11.20 17.69
C ARG A 151 -18.20 11.56 19.13
#